data_8d3aee8154219b5e9041b5fc9715908d
#
_entry.id   8d3aee8154219b5e9041b5fc9715908d
#
_cell.length_a   1.000
_cell.length_b   1.000
_cell.length_c   1.000
_cell.angle_alpha   90.00
_cell.angle_beta   90.00
_cell.angle_gamma   90.00
#
_symmetry.space_group_name_H-M   'P 1'
#
loop_
_entity.id
_entity.type
_entity.pdbx_description
1 polymer ?
#
loop_
_entity_poly.entity_id
_entity_poly.type
_entity_poly.pdbx_seq_one_letter_code
_entity_poly.pdbx_strand_id
1 'polypeptide(L)'
;MGIRKYGFTRGLTCLIFVFILCGCASTKGIADKSGELSSEDRRKFDYFYLEAERLKAIGENDAAFDLMSRAADLDTTSAAARFFLAPYYLIMGFYEQARKDLRYAAEKYSDNYWYNVVYANFSQQSNRHDEAIRIWTRLLEQNPDKPEINSALAEAYTDKGDMKQAV
;
A
#
# COMPACT_ATOMS: atom_id res chain seq x y z
N MET A 1 -9.07 2.26 97.16
CA MET A 1 -10.08 1.20 97.14
C MET A 1 -10.83 1.22 95.82
N GLY A 2 -10.78 0.19 95.08
CA GLY A 2 -11.73 -0.09 94.02
C GLY A 2 -11.20 0.07 92.55
N ILE A 3 -10.64 -0.98 92.14
CA ILE A 3 -10.30 -1.38 90.78
C ILE A 3 -11.57 -1.47 89.92
N ARG A 4 -11.50 -1.04 88.64
CA ARG A 4 -12.01 -1.90 87.59
C ARG A 4 -11.52 -1.46 86.22
N LYS A 5 -10.82 -2.39 85.62
CA LYS A 5 -10.45 -2.46 84.20
C LYS A 5 -11.68 -2.72 83.33
N TYR A 6 -11.80 -2.07 82.20
CA TYR A 6 -12.36 -2.59 80.98
C TYR A 6 -11.67 -1.79 79.88
N GLY A 7 -10.98 -2.34 78.99
CA GLY A 7 -11.30 -3.39 78.04
C GLY A 7 -11.45 -2.70 76.74
N PHE A 8 -10.32 -2.51 76.11
CA PHE A 8 -10.15 -1.84 74.89
C PHE A 8 -10.37 -2.84 73.74
N THR A 9 -11.30 -2.58 72.87
CA THR A 9 -11.31 -3.19 71.53
C THR A 9 -11.01 -2.16 70.47
N ARG A 10 -9.85 -2.29 69.92
CA ARG A 10 -9.38 -1.55 68.75
C ARG A 10 -10.19 -1.95 67.52
N GLY A 11 -11.08 -1.10 67.07
CA GLY A 11 -11.63 -1.14 65.75
C GLY A 11 -10.76 -0.32 64.82
N LEU A 12 -9.79 -0.98 64.21
CA LEU A 12 -8.99 -0.38 63.18
C LEU A 12 -9.80 -0.41 61.88
N THR A 13 -10.56 0.65 61.62
CA THR A 13 -11.19 0.88 60.34
C THR A 13 -10.15 1.30 59.33
N CYS A 14 -9.63 0.31 58.61
CA CYS A 14 -8.80 0.53 57.43
C CYS A 14 -9.68 1.13 56.33
N LEU A 15 -9.64 2.44 56.19
CA LEU A 15 -10.20 3.14 55.01
C LEU A 15 -9.31 2.82 53.81
N ILE A 16 -9.69 1.79 53.08
CA ILE A 16 -9.09 1.48 51.80
C ILE A 16 -9.60 2.52 50.79
N PHE A 17 -8.80 3.54 50.54
CA PHE A 17 -9.00 4.44 49.39
C PHE A 17 -8.65 3.63 48.14
N VAL A 18 -9.65 3.06 47.52
CA VAL A 18 -9.51 2.52 46.16
C VAL A 18 -9.38 3.69 45.21
N PHE A 19 -8.16 4.06 44.87
CA PHE A 19 -7.87 4.90 43.70
C PHE A 19 -8.23 4.11 42.45
N ILE A 20 -9.40 4.37 41.95
CA ILE A 20 -9.75 3.98 40.58
C ILE A 20 -8.94 4.89 39.65
N LEU A 21 -7.73 4.45 39.33
CA LEU A 21 -6.99 4.99 38.18
C LEU A 21 -7.78 4.59 36.93
N CYS A 22 -8.61 5.51 36.48
CA CYS A 22 -9.18 5.46 35.14
C CYS A 22 -8.01 5.65 34.17
N GLY A 23 -7.27 4.56 33.92
CA GLY A 23 -6.29 4.51 32.86
C GLY A 23 -7.03 4.62 31.56
N CYS A 24 -6.93 5.78 30.88
CA CYS A 24 -7.16 5.85 29.45
C CYS A 24 -6.15 4.92 28.78
N ALA A 25 -6.52 3.65 28.66
CA ALA A 25 -5.87 2.76 27.74
C ALA A 25 -6.12 3.35 26.35
N SER A 26 -5.12 4.03 25.80
CA SER A 26 -5.04 4.22 24.35
C SER A 26 -5.13 2.83 23.74
N THR A 27 -6.29 2.47 23.26
CA THR A 27 -6.46 1.30 22.42
C THR A 27 -5.68 1.59 21.13
N LYS A 28 -4.38 1.25 21.13
CA LYS A 28 -3.70 0.92 19.89
C LYS A 28 -4.60 -0.11 19.23
N GLY A 29 -5.19 0.29 18.09
CA GLY A 29 -6.08 -0.58 17.34
C GLY A 29 -5.40 -1.94 17.19
N ILE A 30 -6.04 -2.96 17.75
CA ILE A 30 -5.68 -4.34 17.51
C ILE A 30 -5.91 -4.51 16.02
N ALA A 31 -4.83 -4.59 15.24
CA ALA A 31 -4.92 -5.00 13.85
C ALA A 31 -5.69 -6.32 13.84
N ASP A 32 -6.87 -6.31 13.26
CA ASP A 32 -7.65 -7.53 13.09
C ASP A 32 -6.79 -8.51 12.27
N LYS A 33 -6.71 -9.75 12.71
CA LYS A 33 -5.91 -10.79 12.06
C LYS A 33 -6.38 -11.16 10.65
N SER A 34 -7.42 -10.50 10.15
CA SER A 34 -7.98 -10.68 8.80
C SER A 34 -7.19 -9.98 7.69
N GLY A 35 -6.23 -9.11 8.02
CA GLY A 35 -5.52 -8.29 7.02
C GLY A 35 -6.37 -7.13 6.46
N GLU A 36 -7.58 -6.93 6.94
CA GLU A 36 -8.44 -5.82 6.58
C GLU A 36 -8.16 -4.60 7.47
N LEU A 37 -8.25 -3.42 6.89
CA LEU A 37 -8.13 -2.16 7.62
C LEU A 37 -9.30 -2.01 8.60
N SER A 38 -9.01 -1.42 9.77
CA SER A 38 -10.09 -0.96 10.65
C SER A 38 -11.00 0.03 9.90
N SER A 39 -12.26 0.17 10.33
CA SER A 39 -13.19 1.11 9.70
C SER A 39 -12.70 2.57 9.78
N GLU A 40 -11.91 2.91 10.80
CA GLU A 40 -11.28 4.22 10.94
C GLU A 40 -10.12 4.38 9.96
N ASP A 41 -9.22 3.39 9.86
CA ASP A 41 -8.08 3.46 8.95
C ASP A 41 -8.54 3.39 7.49
N ARG A 42 -9.62 2.65 7.19
CA ARG A 42 -10.24 2.67 5.86
C ARG A 42 -10.71 4.08 5.48
N ARG A 43 -11.41 4.79 6.38
CA ARG A 43 -11.83 6.18 6.10
C ARG A 43 -10.66 7.13 5.90
N LYS A 44 -9.55 6.95 6.68
CA LYS A 44 -8.32 7.74 6.50
C LYS A 44 -7.65 7.43 5.17
N PHE A 45 -7.56 6.14 4.82
CA PHE A 45 -7.04 5.72 3.52
C PHE A 45 -7.81 6.35 2.36
N ASP A 46 -9.14 6.21 2.37
CA ASP A 46 -9.99 6.75 1.32
C ASP A 46 -9.84 8.28 1.20
N TYR A 47 -9.79 8.99 2.32
CA TYR A 47 -9.56 10.43 2.33
C TYR A 47 -8.20 10.80 1.71
N PHE A 48 -7.10 10.16 2.17
CA PHE A 48 -5.76 10.46 1.65
C PHE A 48 -5.64 10.09 0.17
N TYR A 49 -6.19 8.96 -0.22
CA TYR A 49 -6.16 8.49 -1.60
C TYR A 49 -6.90 9.47 -2.54
N LEU A 50 -8.14 9.80 -2.23
CA LEU A 50 -8.96 10.68 -3.07
C LEU A 50 -8.39 12.10 -3.13
N GLU A 51 -7.88 12.62 -2.02
CA GLU A 51 -7.27 13.94 -1.99
C GLU A 51 -5.94 13.97 -2.77
N ALA A 52 -5.14 12.90 -2.71
CA ALA A 52 -3.94 12.76 -3.52
C ALA A 52 -4.25 12.76 -5.02
N GLU A 53 -5.29 12.01 -5.45
CA GLU A 53 -5.75 12.02 -6.84
C GLU A 53 -6.20 13.43 -7.28
N ARG A 54 -6.95 14.14 -6.42
CA ARG A 54 -7.37 15.52 -6.70
C ARG A 54 -6.19 16.47 -6.85
N LEU A 55 -5.21 16.40 -5.94
CA LEU A 55 -4.01 17.23 -5.97
C LEU A 55 -3.17 16.96 -7.21
N LYS A 56 -2.99 15.69 -7.58
CA LYS A 56 -2.32 15.32 -8.84
C LYS A 56 -3.01 15.92 -10.06
N ALA A 57 -4.35 15.88 -10.10
CA ALA A 57 -5.12 16.42 -11.22
C ALA A 57 -4.96 17.93 -11.39
N ILE A 58 -4.64 18.67 -10.33
CA ILE A 58 -4.38 20.12 -10.37
C ILE A 58 -2.89 20.47 -10.42
N GLY A 59 -1.99 19.46 -10.50
CA GLY A 59 -0.55 19.65 -10.62
C GLY A 59 0.22 19.82 -9.30
N GLU A 60 -0.44 19.72 -8.15
CA GLU A 60 0.17 19.79 -6.81
C GLU A 60 0.86 18.45 -6.47
N ASN A 61 1.93 18.13 -7.22
CA ASN A 61 2.54 16.82 -7.22
C ASN A 61 3.19 16.42 -5.89
N ASP A 62 3.85 17.35 -5.21
CA ASP A 62 4.52 17.07 -3.92
C ASP A 62 3.49 16.72 -2.85
N ALA A 63 2.41 17.50 -2.76
CA ALA A 63 1.32 17.23 -1.82
C ALA A 63 0.56 15.94 -2.17
N ALA A 64 0.39 15.64 -3.46
CA ALA A 64 -0.20 14.38 -3.92
C ALA A 64 0.65 13.17 -3.50
N PHE A 65 1.97 13.25 -3.67
CA PHE A 65 2.90 12.22 -3.23
C PHE A 65 2.83 12.00 -1.71
N ASP A 66 2.85 13.07 -0.92
CA ASP A 66 2.79 12.99 0.55
C ASP A 66 1.51 12.32 1.04
N LEU A 67 0.35 12.68 0.48
CA LEU A 67 -0.92 12.08 0.89
C LEU A 67 -1.05 10.63 0.42
N MET A 68 -0.62 10.31 -0.81
CA MET A 68 -0.64 8.94 -1.29
C MET A 68 0.33 8.04 -0.51
N SER A 69 1.47 8.57 -0.08
CA SER A 69 2.40 7.84 0.80
C SER A 69 1.75 7.49 2.13
N ARG A 70 1.01 8.42 2.74
CA ARG A 70 0.22 8.14 3.96
C ARG A 70 -0.88 7.10 3.73
N ALA A 71 -1.55 7.14 2.57
CA ALA A 71 -2.50 6.10 2.21
C ALA A 71 -1.82 4.73 2.10
N ALA A 72 -0.67 4.65 1.42
CA ALA A 72 0.11 3.43 1.27
C ALA A 72 0.65 2.88 2.60
N ASP A 73 0.94 3.74 3.58
CA ASP A 73 1.35 3.35 4.93
C ASP A 73 0.17 2.73 5.72
N LEU A 74 -1.06 3.20 5.50
CA LEU A 74 -2.26 2.61 6.10
C LEU A 74 -2.60 1.25 5.47
N ASP A 75 -2.54 1.17 4.13
CA ASP A 75 -2.79 -0.07 3.39
C ASP A 75 -1.58 -0.43 2.52
N THR A 76 -0.62 -1.11 3.11
CA THR A 76 0.58 -1.58 2.41
C THR A 76 0.28 -2.60 1.30
N THR A 77 -0.94 -3.11 1.25
CA THR A 77 -1.41 -4.07 0.23
C THR A 77 -2.20 -3.43 -0.91
N SER A 78 -2.40 -2.10 -0.86
CA SER A 78 -3.08 -1.37 -1.93
C SER A 78 -2.22 -1.28 -3.18
N ALA A 79 -2.59 -2.05 -4.21
CA ALA A 79 -1.93 -1.96 -5.51
C ALA A 79 -2.16 -0.60 -6.19
N ALA A 80 -3.32 0.01 -5.97
CA ALA A 80 -3.63 1.33 -6.51
C ALA A 80 -2.71 2.42 -5.95
N ALA A 81 -2.51 2.45 -4.62
CA ALA A 81 -1.61 3.41 -3.99
C ALA A 81 -0.15 3.22 -4.45
N ARG A 82 0.32 1.96 -4.52
CA ARG A 82 1.67 1.64 -5.03
C ARG A 82 1.84 2.06 -6.50
N PHE A 83 0.87 1.75 -7.34
CA PHE A 83 0.89 2.13 -8.75
C PHE A 83 0.90 3.65 -8.93
N PHE A 84 0.14 4.38 -8.10
CA PHE A 84 0.13 5.84 -8.10
C PHE A 84 1.52 6.42 -7.75
N LEU A 85 2.21 5.84 -6.77
CA LEU A 85 3.52 6.33 -6.31
C LEU A 85 4.67 6.03 -7.27
N ALA A 86 4.55 4.99 -8.09
CA ALA A 86 5.64 4.53 -8.95
C ALA A 86 6.23 5.64 -9.87
N PRO A 87 5.45 6.50 -10.55
CA PRO A 87 5.99 7.60 -11.35
C PRO A 87 6.82 8.59 -10.53
N TYR A 88 6.44 8.86 -9.30
CA TYR A 88 7.19 9.75 -8.41
C TYR A 88 8.54 9.14 -8.04
N TYR A 89 8.56 7.84 -7.73
CA TYR A 89 9.81 7.11 -7.48
C TYR A 89 10.75 7.13 -8.70
N LEU A 90 10.20 7.08 -9.93
CA LEU A 90 11.01 7.20 -11.15
C LEU A 90 11.65 8.58 -11.27
N ILE A 91 10.88 9.64 -11.01
CA ILE A 91 11.38 11.03 -11.04
C ILE A 91 12.47 11.23 -9.98
N MET A 92 12.33 10.63 -8.80
CA MET A 92 13.31 10.69 -7.71
C MET A 92 14.51 9.76 -7.91
N GLY A 93 14.53 8.95 -8.96
CA GLY A 93 15.63 7.99 -9.23
C GLY A 93 15.55 6.69 -8.42
N PHE A 94 14.44 6.43 -7.72
CA PHE A 94 14.22 5.20 -6.96
C PHE A 94 13.68 4.07 -7.85
N TYR A 95 14.43 3.71 -8.90
CA TYR A 95 13.99 2.78 -9.94
C TYR A 95 13.58 1.40 -9.43
N GLU A 96 14.30 0.85 -8.45
CA GLU A 96 13.95 -0.46 -7.89
C GLU A 96 12.68 -0.43 -7.04
N GLN A 97 12.38 0.69 -6.37
CA GLN A 97 11.12 0.84 -5.65
C GLN A 97 9.96 0.95 -6.65
N ALA A 98 10.09 1.79 -7.67
CA ALA A 98 9.11 1.90 -8.74
C ALA A 98 8.83 0.54 -9.39
N ARG A 99 9.88 -0.23 -9.73
CA ARG A 99 9.76 -1.57 -10.28
C ARG A 99 8.99 -2.51 -9.35
N LYS A 100 9.33 -2.52 -8.07
CA LYS A 100 8.66 -3.36 -7.07
C LYS A 100 7.18 -3.07 -6.99
N ASP A 101 6.80 -1.79 -7.03
CA ASP A 101 5.40 -1.36 -6.89
C ASP A 101 4.59 -1.60 -8.16
N LEU A 102 5.16 -1.32 -9.34
CA LEU A 102 4.55 -1.65 -10.63
C LEU A 102 4.35 -3.15 -10.80
N ARG A 103 5.37 -3.93 -10.48
CA ARG A 103 5.31 -5.39 -10.51
C ARG A 103 4.24 -5.92 -9.58
N TYR A 104 4.20 -5.44 -8.34
CA TYR A 104 3.19 -5.84 -7.37
C TYR A 104 1.76 -5.59 -7.88
N ALA A 105 1.50 -4.40 -8.46
CA ALA A 105 0.20 -4.07 -9.00
C ALA A 105 -0.19 -4.99 -10.17
N ALA A 106 0.75 -5.23 -11.11
CA ALA A 106 0.53 -6.07 -12.28
C ALA A 106 0.37 -7.57 -11.94
N GLU A 107 1.05 -8.07 -10.91
CA GLU A 107 0.93 -9.46 -10.47
C GLU A 107 -0.34 -9.69 -9.65
N LYS A 108 -0.69 -8.76 -8.77
CA LYS A 108 -1.91 -8.85 -7.93
C LYS A 108 -3.19 -8.75 -8.75
N TYR A 109 -3.17 -7.95 -9.81
CA TYR A 109 -4.28 -7.74 -10.73
C TYR A 109 -3.84 -8.06 -12.16
N SER A 110 -3.59 -9.35 -12.41
CA SER A 110 -3.04 -9.84 -13.68
C SER A 110 -3.94 -9.63 -14.89
N ASP A 111 -5.22 -9.39 -14.66
CA ASP A 111 -6.26 -9.03 -15.63
C ASP A 111 -6.40 -7.51 -15.84
N ASN A 112 -5.79 -6.69 -14.98
CA ASN A 112 -5.83 -5.24 -15.17
C ASN A 112 -4.90 -4.81 -16.31
N TYR A 113 -5.50 -4.44 -17.43
CA TYR A 113 -4.79 -4.02 -18.64
C TYR A 113 -3.75 -2.93 -18.37
N TRP A 114 -4.14 -1.85 -17.67
CA TRP A 114 -3.26 -0.69 -17.46
C TRP A 114 -2.07 -0.98 -16.55
N TYR A 115 -2.26 -1.75 -15.49
CA TYR A 115 -1.14 -2.13 -14.61
C TYR A 115 -0.10 -2.93 -15.38
N ASN A 116 -0.56 -3.85 -16.22
CA ASN A 116 0.32 -4.69 -17.04
C ASN A 116 1.00 -3.91 -18.15
N VAL A 117 0.31 -3.03 -18.85
CA VAL A 117 0.91 -2.17 -19.90
C VAL A 117 2.00 -1.28 -19.33
N VAL A 118 1.74 -0.60 -18.20
CA VAL A 118 2.72 0.29 -17.58
C VAL A 118 3.94 -0.51 -17.10
N TYR A 119 3.74 -1.69 -16.51
CA TYR A 119 4.85 -2.52 -16.06
C TYR A 119 5.66 -3.11 -17.21
N ALA A 120 5.02 -3.51 -18.32
CA ALA A 120 5.71 -3.99 -19.51
C ALA A 120 6.59 -2.90 -20.13
N ASN A 121 6.04 -1.70 -20.33
CA ASN A 121 6.80 -0.54 -20.83
C ASN A 121 7.98 -0.19 -19.92
N PHE A 122 7.76 -0.14 -18.61
CA PHE A 122 8.85 0.10 -17.66
C PHE A 122 9.95 -0.97 -17.74
N SER A 123 9.56 -2.24 -17.85
CA SER A 123 10.50 -3.35 -17.98
C SER A 123 11.34 -3.24 -19.26
N GLN A 124 10.71 -2.88 -20.38
CA GLN A 124 11.37 -2.68 -21.67
C GLN A 124 12.38 -1.52 -21.60
N GLN A 125 11.98 -0.35 -21.09
CA GLN A 125 12.85 0.82 -20.91
C GLN A 125 14.00 0.57 -19.94
N SER A 126 13.83 -0.37 -19.02
CA SER A 126 14.87 -0.80 -18.06
C SER A 126 15.76 -1.94 -18.58
N ASN A 127 15.75 -2.22 -19.89
CA ASN A 127 16.48 -3.32 -20.54
C ASN A 127 16.12 -4.72 -19.97
N ARG A 128 14.94 -4.90 -19.42
CA ARG A 128 14.42 -6.18 -18.92
C ARG A 128 13.52 -6.81 -19.97
N HIS A 129 14.09 -7.05 -21.16
CA HIS A 129 13.33 -7.45 -22.35
C HIS A 129 12.57 -8.76 -22.16
N ASP A 130 13.14 -9.76 -21.48
CA ASP A 130 12.45 -11.03 -21.21
C ASP A 130 11.21 -10.84 -20.33
N GLU A 131 11.27 -9.93 -19.36
CA GLU A 131 10.13 -9.59 -18.49
C GLU A 131 9.05 -8.86 -19.29
N ALA A 132 9.43 -7.89 -20.11
CA ALA A 132 8.50 -7.17 -20.99
C ALA A 132 7.80 -8.11 -21.98
N ILE A 133 8.54 -8.97 -22.67
CA ILE A 133 8.01 -9.96 -23.60
C ILE A 133 6.99 -10.87 -22.90
N ARG A 134 7.32 -11.40 -21.74
CA ARG A 134 6.40 -12.25 -20.96
C ARG A 134 5.08 -11.53 -20.64
N ILE A 135 5.15 -10.25 -20.29
CA ILE A 135 3.95 -9.46 -19.95
C ILE A 135 3.14 -9.15 -21.20
N TRP A 136 3.80 -8.71 -22.30
CA TRP A 136 3.14 -8.43 -23.57
C TRP A 136 2.49 -9.67 -24.18
N THR A 137 3.14 -10.85 -24.09
CA THR A 137 2.56 -12.13 -24.55
C THR A 137 1.27 -12.43 -23.79
N ARG A 138 1.27 -12.31 -22.47
CA ARG A 138 0.07 -12.52 -21.64
C ARG A 138 -1.04 -11.50 -21.99
N LEU A 139 -0.68 -10.24 -22.18
CA LEU A 139 -1.64 -9.20 -22.60
C LEU A 139 -2.27 -9.51 -23.94
N LEU A 140 -1.49 -10.04 -24.89
CA LEU A 140 -1.97 -10.44 -26.21
C LEU A 140 -2.95 -11.61 -26.12
N GLU A 141 -2.66 -12.61 -25.28
CA GLU A 141 -3.56 -13.74 -25.04
C GLU A 141 -4.91 -13.29 -24.46
N GLN A 142 -4.90 -12.27 -23.60
CA GLN A 142 -6.10 -11.72 -22.96
C GLN A 142 -6.86 -10.73 -23.86
N ASN A 143 -6.20 -10.12 -24.85
CA ASN A 143 -6.72 -9.05 -25.69
C ASN A 143 -6.27 -9.24 -27.16
N PRO A 144 -6.70 -10.32 -27.83
CA PRO A 144 -6.17 -10.68 -29.16
C PRO A 144 -6.55 -9.69 -30.28
N ASP A 145 -7.55 -8.86 -30.05
CA ASP A 145 -8.08 -7.86 -30.96
C ASP A 145 -7.42 -6.48 -30.84
N LYS A 146 -6.39 -6.35 -30.00
CA LYS A 146 -5.65 -5.10 -29.80
C LYS A 146 -4.32 -5.10 -30.57
N PRO A 147 -4.24 -4.46 -31.76
CA PRO A 147 -3.05 -4.47 -32.61
C PRO A 147 -1.85 -3.75 -31.94
N GLU A 148 -2.10 -2.81 -31.05
CA GLU A 148 -1.06 -2.11 -30.30
C GLU A 148 -0.22 -3.05 -29.42
N ILE A 149 -0.79 -4.16 -28.94
CA ILE A 149 -0.04 -5.14 -28.13
C ILE A 149 0.92 -5.93 -29.02
N ASN A 150 0.48 -6.30 -30.23
CA ASN A 150 1.37 -6.98 -31.19
C ASN A 150 2.57 -6.11 -31.56
N SER A 151 2.34 -4.80 -31.79
CA SER A 151 3.41 -3.86 -32.08
C SER A 151 4.41 -3.73 -30.93
N ALA A 152 3.90 -3.63 -29.69
CA ALA A 152 4.73 -3.53 -28.49
C ALA A 152 5.54 -4.83 -28.24
N LEU A 153 4.95 -5.99 -28.52
CA LEU A 153 5.63 -7.29 -28.40
C LEU A 153 6.73 -7.42 -29.47
N ALA A 154 6.47 -7.04 -30.72
CA ALA A 154 7.46 -7.03 -31.78
C ALA A 154 8.64 -6.08 -31.46
N GLU A 155 8.36 -4.89 -30.93
CA GLU A 155 9.37 -3.96 -30.43
C GLU A 155 10.22 -4.57 -29.32
N ALA A 156 9.61 -5.21 -28.34
CA ALA A 156 10.32 -5.87 -27.24
C ALA A 156 11.24 -7.00 -27.72
N TYR A 157 10.84 -7.76 -28.76
CA TYR A 157 11.72 -8.76 -29.38
C TYR A 157 12.87 -8.10 -30.15
N THR A 158 12.61 -6.99 -30.83
CA THR A 158 13.63 -6.20 -31.53
C THR A 158 14.68 -5.66 -30.55
N ASP A 159 14.25 -5.08 -29.44
CA ASP A 159 15.12 -4.57 -28.39
C ASP A 159 15.99 -5.68 -27.75
N LYS A 160 15.44 -6.88 -27.66
CA LYS A 160 16.17 -8.07 -27.21
C LYS A 160 17.19 -8.56 -28.26
N GLY A 161 17.04 -8.16 -29.52
CA GLY A 161 17.82 -8.67 -30.65
C GLY A 161 17.29 -9.96 -31.28
N ASP A 162 16.07 -10.38 -30.94
CA ASP A 162 15.41 -11.57 -31.49
C ASP A 162 14.55 -11.21 -32.71
N MET A 163 15.22 -10.90 -33.81
CA MET A 163 14.57 -10.47 -35.05
C MET A 163 13.65 -11.53 -35.68
N LYS A 164 13.78 -12.82 -35.31
CA LYS A 164 12.91 -13.87 -35.84
C LYS A 164 11.52 -13.86 -35.22
N GLN A 165 11.42 -13.40 -34.00
CA GLN A 165 10.16 -13.29 -33.26
C GLN A 165 9.52 -11.90 -33.40
N ALA A 166 10.26 -10.92 -33.91
CA ALA A 166 9.81 -9.54 -34.11
C ALA A 166 8.95 -9.35 -35.40
N VAL A 167 8.80 -10.37 -36.24
CA VAL A 167 8.10 -10.32 -37.55
C VAL A 167 6.71 -10.93 -37.48
#